data_8e536a50c81122aa3f5112765720ae5f
#
_entry.id   8e536a50c81122aa3f5112765720ae5f
#
_cell.length_a   1.000
_cell.length_b   1.000
_cell.length_c   1.000
_cell.angle_alpha   90.00
_cell.angle_beta   90.00
_cell.angle_gamma   90.00
#
_symmetry.space_group_name_H-M   'P 1'
#
loop_
_entity.id
_entity.type
_entity.pdbx_description
1 polymer ?
#
loop_
_entity_poly.entity_id
_entity_poly.type
_entity_poly.pdbx_seq_one_letter_code
_entity_poly.pdbx_strand_id
1 'polypeptide(L)'
;MSGLILVPLADKPAMGHKPLQWSLDLWGTGNPWFSAEDWRSFYDRGALADYSRWDGAGVDQELIYLALDSDEVVGVIALVDFDDVEEFRHLKPWVAAFVVDPARRGTGIGSQMLTALEERARNFGIQRLYLWTQDEREFYQKRGYEFLHHRDYPEISLDVLGKDLI
;
A
#
# COMPACT_ATOMS: atom_id res chain seq x y z
N MET A 1 17.78 8.23 -17.64
CA MET A 1 16.99 8.25 -16.42
C MET A 1 15.93 7.16 -16.49
N SER A 2 16.04 6.23 -15.62
CA SER A 2 15.02 5.20 -15.55
C SER A 2 13.75 5.80 -14.99
N GLY A 3 12.63 5.57 -15.65
CA GLY A 3 11.34 5.91 -15.12
C GLY A 3 10.85 4.79 -14.24
N LEU A 4 10.52 5.10 -12.99
CA LEU A 4 9.80 4.17 -12.16
C LEU A 4 8.33 4.23 -12.56
N ILE A 5 7.71 3.09 -12.83
CA ILE A 5 6.30 3.02 -13.17
C ILE A 5 5.58 2.05 -12.23
N LEU A 6 4.31 2.31 -11.97
CA LEU A 6 3.43 1.38 -11.29
C LEU A 6 2.64 0.59 -12.32
N VAL A 7 2.64 -0.73 -12.15
CA VAL A 7 1.93 -1.66 -13.02
C VAL A 7 0.96 -2.48 -12.20
N PRO A 8 -0.31 -2.61 -12.59
CA PRO A 8 -1.24 -3.47 -11.88
C PRO A 8 -0.70 -4.91 -11.78
N LEU A 9 -0.84 -5.51 -10.61
CA LEU A 9 -0.43 -6.89 -10.41
C LEU A 9 -1.12 -7.81 -11.42
N ALA A 10 -2.38 -7.53 -11.76
CA ALA A 10 -3.14 -8.32 -12.72
C ALA A 10 -2.49 -8.34 -14.12
N ASP A 11 -1.72 -7.31 -14.48
CA ASP A 11 -1.04 -7.26 -15.77
C ASP A 11 0.24 -8.09 -15.81
N LYS A 12 0.84 -8.35 -14.65
CA LYS A 12 2.10 -9.10 -14.53
C LYS A 12 2.07 -10.01 -13.29
N PRO A 13 1.10 -10.92 -13.20
CA PRO A 13 0.90 -11.69 -11.96
C PRO A 13 2.11 -12.56 -11.60
N ALA A 14 2.89 -13.01 -12.58
CA ALA A 14 4.08 -13.80 -12.30
C ALA A 14 5.17 -13.02 -11.57
N MET A 15 5.12 -11.69 -11.59
CA MET A 15 6.11 -10.85 -10.91
C MET A 15 5.72 -10.57 -9.46
N GLY A 16 4.58 -11.08 -9.01
CA GLY A 16 4.08 -10.81 -7.66
C GLY A 16 4.74 -11.65 -6.57
N HIS A 17 5.43 -12.73 -6.91
CA HIS A 17 5.99 -13.61 -5.87
C HIS A 17 7.13 -12.95 -5.08
N LYS A 18 7.93 -12.09 -5.70
CA LYS A 18 8.99 -11.37 -4.99
C LYS A 18 8.42 -10.36 -3.99
N PRO A 19 7.49 -9.48 -4.38
CA PRO A 19 6.79 -8.62 -3.41
C PRO A 19 6.04 -9.39 -2.32
N LEU A 20 5.42 -10.50 -2.65
CA LEU A 20 4.79 -11.35 -1.64
C LEU A 20 5.81 -11.81 -0.61
N GLN A 21 6.99 -12.24 -1.06
CA GLN A 21 8.05 -12.67 -0.15
C GLN A 21 8.49 -11.53 0.77
N TRP A 22 8.62 -10.32 0.25
CA TRP A 22 8.93 -9.15 1.09
C TRP A 22 7.87 -8.92 2.16
N SER A 23 6.60 -9.05 1.79
CA SER A 23 5.49 -8.89 2.74
C SER A 23 5.51 -9.97 3.80
N LEU A 24 5.79 -11.22 3.40
CA LEU A 24 5.90 -12.34 4.33
C LEU A 24 7.08 -12.16 5.29
N ASP A 25 8.21 -11.68 4.79
CA ASP A 25 9.40 -11.46 5.62
C ASP A 25 9.17 -10.38 6.68
N LEU A 26 8.42 -9.34 6.32
CA LEU A 26 8.15 -8.22 7.23
C LEU A 26 6.99 -8.52 8.17
N TRP A 27 5.92 -9.16 7.68
CA TRP A 27 4.66 -9.23 8.40
C TRP A 27 4.02 -10.62 8.44
N GLY A 28 4.61 -11.61 7.81
CA GLY A 28 3.99 -12.94 7.65
C GLY A 28 4.06 -13.83 8.87
N THR A 29 4.88 -13.49 9.85
CA THR A 29 5.01 -14.28 11.07
C THR A 29 4.97 -13.37 12.30
N GLY A 30 4.34 -13.88 13.37
CA GLY A 30 4.27 -13.12 14.63
C GLY A 30 3.37 -11.89 14.58
N ASN A 31 2.63 -11.68 13.51
CA ASN A 31 1.69 -10.57 13.42
C ASN A 31 0.32 -11.04 13.92
N PRO A 32 -0.26 -10.35 14.92
CA PRO A 32 -1.53 -10.79 15.50
C PRO A 32 -2.74 -10.52 14.63
N TRP A 33 -2.61 -9.68 13.59
CA TRP A 33 -3.75 -9.24 12.80
C TRP A 33 -3.88 -9.95 11.46
N PHE A 34 -2.78 -10.51 10.93
CA PHE A 34 -2.83 -11.25 9.67
C PHE A 34 -1.68 -12.26 9.60
N SER A 35 -1.99 -13.38 8.96
CA SER A 35 -1.09 -14.52 8.82
C SER A 35 -0.42 -14.52 7.45
N ALA A 36 0.52 -15.45 7.26
CA ALA A 36 1.11 -15.69 5.93
C ALA A 36 0.04 -16.06 4.91
N GLU A 37 -0.98 -16.84 5.32
CA GLU A 37 -2.08 -17.21 4.44
C GLU A 37 -2.89 -15.98 4.01
N ASP A 38 -3.13 -15.03 4.92
CA ASP A 38 -3.82 -13.80 4.59
C ASP A 38 -3.07 -13.01 3.53
N TRP A 39 -1.73 -12.96 3.61
CA TRP A 39 -0.90 -12.28 2.61
C TRP A 39 -0.98 -12.95 1.25
N ARG A 40 -0.95 -14.29 1.21
CA ARG A 40 -1.07 -15.02 -0.05
C ARG A 40 -2.43 -14.78 -0.69
N SER A 41 -3.49 -14.83 0.11
CA SER A 41 -4.85 -14.57 -0.37
C SER A 41 -5.00 -13.15 -0.91
N PHE A 42 -4.40 -12.17 -0.24
CA PHE A 42 -4.41 -10.77 -0.68
C PHE A 42 -3.77 -10.63 -2.07
N TYR A 43 -2.60 -11.22 -2.27
CA TYR A 43 -1.93 -11.16 -3.58
C TYR A 43 -2.72 -11.93 -4.66
N ASP A 44 -3.34 -13.04 -4.30
CA ASP A 44 -4.18 -13.81 -5.24
C ASP A 44 -5.37 -12.96 -5.70
N ARG A 45 -6.02 -12.26 -4.77
CA ARG A 45 -7.14 -11.37 -5.11
C ARG A 45 -6.68 -10.20 -5.97
N GLY A 46 -5.53 -9.61 -5.64
CA GLY A 46 -4.96 -8.51 -6.42
C GLY A 46 -4.62 -8.90 -7.84
N ALA A 47 -4.21 -10.15 -8.07
CA ALA A 47 -3.90 -10.66 -9.41
C ALA A 47 -5.15 -10.80 -10.28
N LEU A 48 -6.35 -10.83 -9.69
CA LEU A 48 -7.62 -10.99 -10.39
C LEU A 48 -8.50 -9.75 -10.37
N ALA A 49 -8.08 -8.69 -9.68
CA ALA A 49 -8.89 -7.48 -9.50
C ALA A 49 -9.03 -6.68 -10.80
N ASP A 50 -10.06 -5.85 -10.84
CA ASP A 50 -10.30 -4.92 -11.93
C ASP A 50 -9.64 -3.58 -11.59
N TYR A 51 -8.60 -3.22 -12.31
CA TYR A 51 -7.83 -1.98 -12.11
C TYR A 51 -8.32 -0.81 -12.94
N SER A 52 -9.42 -0.99 -13.68
CA SER A 52 -9.93 0.08 -14.55
C SER A 52 -10.71 1.15 -13.79
N ARG A 53 -11.11 0.87 -12.56
CA ARG A 53 -11.94 1.79 -11.78
C ARG A 53 -11.80 1.55 -10.29
N TRP A 54 -12.18 2.58 -9.52
CA TRP A 54 -12.32 2.50 -8.07
C TRP A 54 -13.78 2.75 -7.72
N ASP A 55 -14.44 1.76 -7.13
CA ASP A 55 -15.88 1.85 -6.86
C ASP A 55 -16.25 2.71 -5.65
N GLY A 56 -15.35 2.75 -4.66
CA GLY A 56 -15.61 3.54 -3.46
C GLY A 56 -16.77 3.07 -2.60
N ALA A 57 -17.54 2.13 -3.07
CA ALA A 57 -18.68 1.58 -2.38
C ALA A 57 -18.41 0.17 -1.93
N GLY A 58 -17.24 -0.30 -2.23
CA GLY A 58 -16.94 -1.69 -2.16
C GLY A 58 -16.69 -2.18 -0.78
N VAL A 59 -16.96 -3.39 -0.63
CA VAL A 59 -16.46 -4.18 0.43
C VAL A 59 -15.15 -4.72 -0.13
N ASP A 60 -14.04 -4.29 0.48
CA ASP A 60 -12.76 -4.91 0.27
C ASP A 60 -12.19 -4.84 -1.16
N GLN A 61 -12.37 -3.71 -1.84
CA GLN A 61 -11.66 -3.50 -3.09
C GLN A 61 -10.17 -3.33 -2.80
N GLU A 62 -9.35 -4.08 -3.54
CA GLU A 62 -7.91 -4.12 -3.31
C GLU A 62 -7.18 -4.05 -4.64
N LEU A 63 -6.38 -3.00 -4.83
CA LEU A 63 -5.56 -2.84 -6.03
C LEU A 63 -4.10 -2.85 -5.62
N ILE A 64 -3.34 -3.82 -6.12
CA ILE A 64 -1.93 -3.98 -5.81
C ILE A 64 -1.11 -3.57 -7.04
N TYR A 65 -0.19 -2.64 -6.84
CA TYR A 65 0.68 -2.15 -7.90
C TYR A 65 2.12 -2.58 -7.66
N LEU A 66 2.75 -3.08 -8.71
CA LEU A 66 4.18 -3.38 -8.72
C LEU A 66 4.91 -2.13 -9.19
N ALA A 67 5.97 -1.75 -8.49
CA ALA A 67 6.85 -0.68 -8.94
C ALA A 67 7.96 -1.30 -9.77
N LEU A 68 8.07 -0.90 -11.02
CA LEU A 68 9.08 -1.40 -11.94
C LEU A 68 10.09 -0.31 -12.28
N ASP A 69 11.35 -0.65 -12.22
CA ASP A 69 12.44 0.13 -12.78
C ASP A 69 13.00 -0.68 -13.93
N SER A 70 12.71 -0.24 -15.15
CA SER A 70 12.87 -1.05 -16.37
C SER A 70 12.03 -2.33 -16.24
N ASP A 71 12.63 -3.50 -16.26
CA ASP A 71 11.90 -4.76 -16.13
C ASP A 71 12.05 -5.40 -14.76
N GLU A 72 12.57 -4.66 -13.79
CA GLU A 72 12.83 -5.18 -12.46
C GLU A 72 11.83 -4.65 -11.44
N VAL A 73 11.26 -5.54 -10.63
CA VAL A 73 10.36 -5.15 -9.54
C VAL A 73 11.19 -4.60 -8.40
N VAL A 74 10.98 -3.33 -8.05
CA VAL A 74 11.72 -2.63 -7.00
C VAL A 74 10.87 -2.27 -5.79
N GLY A 75 9.57 -2.53 -5.86
CA GLY A 75 8.68 -2.26 -4.75
C GLY A 75 7.25 -2.70 -5.03
N VAL A 76 6.42 -2.58 -4.02
CA VAL A 76 4.98 -2.86 -4.09
C VAL A 76 4.24 -1.84 -3.24
N ILE A 77 3.06 -1.44 -3.70
CA ILE A 77 2.19 -0.53 -2.97
C ILE A 77 0.75 -0.82 -3.37
N ALA A 78 -0.17 -0.73 -2.42
CA ALA A 78 -1.57 -1.06 -2.68
C ALA A 78 -2.50 0.07 -2.30
N LEU A 79 -3.67 0.07 -2.95
CA LEU A 79 -4.79 0.95 -2.65
C LEU A 79 -5.95 0.04 -2.25
N VAL A 80 -6.43 0.17 -1.02
CA VAL A 80 -7.44 -0.73 -0.47
C VAL A 80 -8.54 0.05 0.24
N ASP A 81 -9.74 -0.55 0.29
CA ASP A 81 -10.88 0.04 1.02
C ASP A 81 -10.70 -0.03 2.52
N PHE A 82 -10.09 -1.09 3.01
CA PHE A 82 -9.95 -1.37 4.43
C PHE A 82 -8.56 -1.93 4.72
N ASP A 83 -7.90 -1.36 5.72
CA ASP A 83 -6.54 -1.78 6.09
C ASP A 83 -6.49 -2.24 7.55
N ASP A 84 -7.28 -3.25 7.86
CA ASP A 84 -7.23 -4.05 9.09
C ASP A 84 -7.55 -3.35 10.41
N VAL A 85 -7.74 -2.04 10.43
CA VAL A 85 -8.06 -1.33 11.66
C VAL A 85 -9.57 -1.06 11.71
N GLU A 86 -10.29 -1.93 12.39
CA GLU A 86 -11.75 -1.93 12.41
C GLU A 86 -12.34 -0.60 12.87
N GLU A 87 -11.72 0.03 13.83
CA GLU A 87 -12.14 1.32 14.37
C GLU A 87 -12.23 2.41 13.28
N PHE A 88 -11.40 2.29 12.26
CA PHE A 88 -11.29 3.28 11.17
C PHE A 88 -11.84 2.78 9.85
N ARG A 89 -12.70 1.76 9.88
CA ARG A 89 -13.29 1.20 8.65
C ARG A 89 -14.04 2.26 7.82
N HIS A 90 -14.54 3.29 8.46
CA HIS A 90 -15.25 4.38 7.77
C HIS A 90 -14.32 5.31 6.98
N LEU A 91 -13.03 5.29 7.25
CA LEU A 91 -12.05 6.04 6.47
C LEU A 91 -11.61 5.20 5.28
N LYS A 92 -11.56 5.79 4.10
CA LYS A 92 -11.17 5.07 2.87
C LYS A 92 -10.86 6.05 1.74
N PRO A 93 -10.03 5.65 0.76
CA PRO A 93 -9.26 4.41 0.77
C PRO A 93 -7.93 4.55 1.50
N TRP A 94 -7.22 3.44 1.62
CA TRP A 94 -5.96 3.35 2.35
C TRP A 94 -4.81 3.00 1.43
N VAL A 95 -3.65 3.60 1.71
CA VAL A 95 -2.36 3.13 1.19
C VAL A 95 -1.95 1.95 2.08
N ALA A 96 -1.64 0.82 1.48
CA ALA A 96 -1.33 -0.40 2.22
C ALA A 96 -0.21 -1.19 1.54
N ALA A 97 0.31 -2.19 2.24
CA ALA A 97 1.28 -3.14 1.72
C ALA A 97 2.49 -2.48 1.03
N PHE A 98 2.93 -1.36 1.54
CA PHE A 98 3.96 -0.51 0.94
C PHE A 98 5.34 -1.03 1.33
N VAL A 99 6.07 -1.59 0.37
CA VAL A 99 7.42 -2.11 0.58
C VAL A 99 8.33 -1.70 -0.58
N VAL A 100 9.51 -1.19 -0.24
CA VAL A 100 10.60 -1.00 -1.20
C VAL A 100 11.54 -2.20 -1.06
N ASP A 101 12.05 -2.71 -2.18
CA ASP A 101 13.04 -3.79 -2.18
C ASP A 101 14.12 -3.46 -1.14
N PRO A 102 14.36 -4.36 -0.17
CA PRO A 102 15.37 -4.10 0.87
C PRO A 102 16.75 -3.72 0.32
N ALA A 103 17.10 -4.22 -0.86
CA ALA A 103 18.39 -3.93 -1.49
C ALA A 103 18.45 -2.52 -2.10
N ARG A 104 17.32 -1.80 -2.15
CA ARG A 104 17.24 -0.49 -2.81
C ARG A 104 16.72 0.62 -1.90
N ARG A 105 16.70 0.38 -0.60
CA ARG A 105 16.28 1.40 0.37
C ARG A 105 17.26 2.56 0.39
N GLY A 106 16.75 3.75 0.70
CA GLY A 106 17.56 4.96 0.77
C GLY A 106 17.84 5.61 -0.58
N THR A 107 17.17 5.16 -1.65
CA THR A 107 17.40 5.68 -3.00
C THR A 107 16.26 6.57 -3.53
N GLY A 108 15.28 6.88 -2.68
CA GLY A 108 14.13 7.71 -3.06
C GLY A 108 13.00 6.96 -3.78
N ILE A 109 13.12 5.65 -3.92
CA ILE A 109 12.09 4.83 -4.61
C ILE A 109 10.75 4.90 -3.89
N GLY A 110 10.75 4.80 -2.55
CA GLY A 110 9.51 4.88 -1.78
C GLY A 110 8.75 6.16 -2.02
N SER A 111 9.43 7.28 -2.05
CA SER A 111 8.82 8.58 -2.33
C SER A 111 8.22 8.63 -3.74
N GLN A 112 8.92 8.09 -4.73
CA GLN A 112 8.42 8.03 -6.10
C GLN A 112 7.19 7.14 -6.21
N MET A 113 7.19 6.01 -5.51
CA MET A 113 6.06 5.07 -5.50
C MET A 113 4.82 5.72 -4.91
N LEU A 114 4.99 6.41 -3.78
CA LEU A 114 3.87 7.06 -3.12
C LEU A 114 3.27 8.15 -4.00
N THR A 115 4.11 8.97 -4.63
CA THR A 115 3.66 10.00 -5.57
C THR A 115 2.91 9.37 -6.75
N ALA A 116 3.41 8.27 -7.28
CA ALA A 116 2.77 7.57 -8.41
C ALA A 116 1.41 6.98 -8.01
N LEU A 117 1.29 6.45 -6.79
CA LEU A 117 0.00 5.95 -6.31
C LEU A 117 -1.00 7.11 -6.11
N GLU A 118 -0.54 8.23 -5.57
CA GLU A 118 -1.39 9.42 -5.41
C GLU A 118 -1.93 9.89 -6.76
N GLU A 119 -1.11 9.85 -7.81
CA GLU A 119 -1.53 10.18 -9.15
C GLU A 119 -2.62 9.24 -9.66
N ARG A 120 -2.43 7.93 -9.44
CA ARG A 120 -3.45 6.93 -9.78
C ARG A 120 -4.76 7.18 -9.04
N ALA A 121 -4.67 7.50 -7.76
CA ALA A 121 -5.83 7.79 -6.94
C ALA A 121 -6.58 9.02 -7.46
N ARG A 122 -5.86 10.08 -7.83
CA ARG A 122 -6.48 11.26 -8.42
C ARG A 122 -7.22 10.92 -9.72
N ASN A 123 -6.62 10.08 -10.54
CA ASN A 123 -7.23 9.65 -11.80
C ASN A 123 -8.51 8.85 -11.59
N PHE A 124 -8.65 8.19 -10.46
CA PHE A 124 -9.89 7.51 -10.07
C PHE A 124 -10.93 8.48 -9.49
N GLY A 125 -10.58 9.73 -9.25
CA GLY A 125 -11.48 10.69 -8.59
C GLY A 125 -11.41 10.66 -7.08
N ILE A 126 -10.43 9.98 -6.52
CA ILE A 126 -10.25 9.91 -5.07
C ILE A 126 -9.70 11.24 -4.56
N GLN A 127 -10.33 11.79 -3.53
CA GLN A 127 -9.98 13.11 -3.02
C GLN A 127 -9.06 13.07 -1.82
N ARG A 128 -9.01 11.95 -1.11
CA ARG A 128 -8.22 11.83 0.11
C ARG A 128 -7.73 10.40 0.29
N LEU A 129 -6.50 10.24 0.77
CA LEU A 129 -5.91 8.95 1.11
C LEU A 129 -5.62 8.89 2.60
N TYR A 130 -5.71 7.69 3.15
CA TYR A 130 -5.33 7.39 4.53
C TYR A 130 -4.24 6.34 4.54
N LEU A 131 -3.49 6.30 5.64
CA LEU A 131 -2.55 5.22 5.91
C LEU A 131 -2.35 5.11 7.42
N TRP A 132 -1.84 3.97 7.86
CA TRP A 132 -1.35 3.85 9.22
C TRP A 132 0.07 3.30 9.19
N THR A 133 0.84 3.68 10.19
CA THR A 133 2.24 3.28 10.32
C THR A 133 2.60 3.11 11.78
N GLN A 134 3.53 2.21 12.07
CA GLN A 134 4.02 2.03 13.43
C GLN A 134 5.15 3.01 13.77
N ASP A 135 6.03 3.30 12.83
CA ASP A 135 7.25 4.06 13.10
C ASP A 135 7.71 4.99 11.98
N GLU A 136 6.92 5.20 10.93
CA GLU A 136 7.32 6.00 9.77
C GLU A 136 6.55 7.31 9.64
N ARG A 137 5.98 7.83 10.73
CA ARG A 137 5.18 9.05 10.70
C ARG A 137 5.89 10.22 10.03
N GLU A 138 7.17 10.43 10.35
CA GLU A 138 7.92 11.56 9.80
C GLU A 138 8.08 11.45 8.29
N PHE A 139 8.32 10.25 7.78
CA PHE A 139 8.43 10.02 6.35
C PHE A 139 7.20 10.52 5.63
N TYR A 140 6.02 10.19 6.15
CA TYR A 140 4.75 10.57 5.54
C TYR A 140 4.43 12.05 5.76
N GLN A 141 4.72 12.59 6.92
CA GLN A 141 4.50 14.02 7.19
C GLN A 141 5.29 14.90 6.23
N LYS A 142 6.52 14.52 5.92
CA LYS A 142 7.34 15.25 4.95
C LYS A 142 6.75 15.22 3.55
N ARG A 143 5.84 14.30 3.27
CA ARG A 143 5.17 14.14 1.98
C ARG A 143 3.74 14.63 1.97
N GLY A 144 3.39 15.41 2.99
CA GLY A 144 2.11 16.08 3.03
C GLY A 144 0.99 15.34 3.76
N TYR A 145 1.31 14.24 4.42
CA TYR A 145 0.33 13.53 5.22
C TYR A 145 0.18 14.17 6.58
N GLU A 146 -1.05 14.39 7.01
CA GLU A 146 -1.41 15.00 8.26
C GLU A 146 -1.65 13.92 9.31
N PHE A 147 -1.09 14.10 10.49
CA PHE A 147 -1.35 13.20 11.61
C PHE A 147 -2.80 13.36 12.07
N LEU A 148 -3.53 12.25 12.20
CA LEU A 148 -4.93 12.26 12.59
C LEU A 148 -5.18 11.59 13.94
N HIS A 149 -4.64 10.39 14.14
CA HIS A 149 -4.90 9.59 15.34
C HIS A 149 -3.70 8.78 15.74
N HIS A 150 -3.55 8.56 17.05
CA HIS A 150 -2.63 7.57 17.60
C HIS A 150 -3.43 6.54 18.38
N ARG A 151 -3.10 5.28 18.25
CA ARG A 151 -3.75 4.20 18.99
C ARG A 151 -2.73 3.21 19.52
N ASP A 152 -2.94 2.81 20.78
CA ASP A 152 -2.16 1.77 21.43
C ASP A 152 -3.09 0.57 21.63
N TYR A 153 -3.06 -0.36 20.67
CA TYR A 153 -3.75 -1.65 20.83
C TYR A 153 -2.84 -2.61 21.59
N PRO A 154 -3.39 -3.68 22.18
CA PRO A 154 -2.55 -4.62 22.93
C PRO A 154 -1.37 -5.17 22.15
N GLU A 155 -1.53 -5.37 20.85
CA GLU A 155 -0.52 -6.00 20.00
C GLU A 155 0.29 -5.00 19.19
N ILE A 156 -0.28 -3.84 18.87
CA ILE A 156 0.32 -2.87 17.94
C ILE A 156 -0.01 -1.45 18.37
N SER A 157 1.01 -0.59 18.36
CA SER A 157 0.82 0.87 18.44
C SER A 157 0.97 1.44 17.05
N LEU A 158 0.08 2.34 16.67
CA LEU A 158 0.09 2.91 15.33
C LEU A 158 -0.38 4.36 15.29
N ASP A 159 0.03 5.05 14.24
CA ASP A 159 -0.41 6.39 13.89
C ASP A 159 -1.22 6.33 12.59
N VAL A 160 -2.34 7.04 12.55
CA VAL A 160 -3.17 7.19 11.36
C VAL A 160 -2.94 8.57 10.78
N LEU A 161 -2.66 8.62 9.48
CA LEU A 161 -2.44 9.87 8.76
C LEU A 161 -3.34 9.93 7.53
N GLY A 162 -3.57 11.16 7.04
CA GLY A 162 -4.36 11.36 5.84
C GLY A 162 -3.81 12.51 5.01
N LYS A 163 -4.12 12.48 3.71
CA LYS A 163 -3.67 13.52 2.78
C LYS A 163 -4.77 13.83 1.79
N ASP A 164 -5.07 15.12 1.63
CA ASP A 164 -5.94 15.59 0.56
C ASP A 164 -5.16 15.57 -0.74
N LEU A 165 -5.78 15.02 -1.78
CA LEU A 165 -5.15 14.91 -3.10
C LEU A 165 -5.52 16.06 -4.02
N ILE A 166 -6.45 16.90 -3.60
CA ILE A 166 -6.95 18.02 -4.41
C ILE A 166 -6.62 19.32 -3.73
#